data_fc55b233dae1e6f5b2204803be588045
#
_entry.id   fc55b233dae1e6f5b2204803be588045
#
_cell.length_a   1.000
_cell.length_b   1.000
_cell.length_c   1.000
_cell.angle_alpha   90.00
_cell.angle_beta   90.00
_cell.angle_gamma   90.00
#
_symmetry.space_group_name_H-M   'P 1'
#
loop_
_entity.id
_entity.type
_entity.pdbx_description
1 polymer ?
#
loop_
_entity_poly.entity_id
_entity_poly.type
_entity_poly.pdbx_seq_one_letter_code
_entity_poly.pdbx_strand_id
1 'polypeptide(L)'
;YCCINFCAFFHLYIYNLNMKFTKSLIKGKLIRRYKRFFADVKINKKIVTAHCPNTGSMKGLIEEGNEVYLHKNDDPKRKLKYGLEIIKANKKLVGVNTHLANKIVNHGLENNLISELKNSDTIKSEVFFDKETRFDFLLEKNNQKIFVEVKNVTLFRDKETAEFPDAITSRGSKHLLTLIDAI
;
A
#
# COMPACT_ATOMS: atom_id res chain seq x y z
N TYR A 1 -11.40 14.27 -13.23
CA TYR A 1 -10.04 13.79 -12.99
C TYR A 1 -9.82 13.68 -11.49
N CYS A 2 -9.55 12.49 -10.99
CA CYS A 2 -9.44 12.26 -9.54
C CYS A 2 -8.11 11.60 -9.24
N CYS A 3 -7.16 12.36 -8.68
CA CYS A 3 -6.03 11.78 -7.95
C CYS A 3 -6.55 11.31 -6.60
N ILE A 4 -6.85 10.04 -6.46
CA ILE A 4 -7.22 9.48 -5.16
C ILE A 4 -5.94 9.19 -4.40
N ASN A 5 -5.60 10.06 -3.47
CA ASN A 5 -4.64 9.76 -2.44
C ASN A 5 -5.28 8.76 -1.46
N PHE A 6 -5.12 7.47 -1.74
CA PHE A 6 -5.54 6.44 -0.81
C PHE A 6 -4.54 6.42 0.33
N CYS A 7 -4.85 7.18 1.36
CA CYS A 7 -4.14 7.12 2.62
C CYS A 7 -4.38 5.73 3.20
N ALA A 8 -3.33 4.91 3.31
CA ALA A 8 -3.39 3.62 3.99
C ALA A 8 -3.52 3.77 5.51
N PHE A 9 -4.29 4.77 5.96
CA PHE A 9 -4.83 4.76 7.29
C PHE A 9 -5.95 3.71 7.28
N PHE A 10 -5.61 2.51 7.72
CA PHE A 10 -6.60 1.58 8.22
C PHE A 10 -7.25 2.16 9.49
N HIS A 11 -7.89 3.32 9.35
CA HIS A 11 -8.93 3.67 10.26
C HIS A 11 -10.15 2.88 9.80
N LEU A 12 -10.54 1.96 10.63
CA LEU A 12 -11.56 0.92 10.46
C LEU A 12 -12.95 1.48 10.05
N TYR A 13 -13.06 2.13 8.90
CA TYR A 13 -14.33 2.23 8.19
C TYR A 13 -14.53 1.04 7.23
N ILE A 14 -13.70 -0.02 7.41
CA ILE A 14 -13.79 -1.26 6.65
C ILE A 14 -14.85 -2.21 7.25
N TYR A 15 -15.93 -1.70 7.79
CA TYR A 15 -17.02 -2.59 8.24
C TYR A 15 -17.71 -3.36 7.10
N ASN A 16 -17.44 -3.02 5.82
CA ASN A 16 -17.99 -3.71 4.67
C ASN A 16 -16.97 -4.20 3.63
N LEU A 17 -15.67 -3.99 3.82
CA LEU A 17 -14.65 -4.59 2.97
C LEU A 17 -14.46 -6.05 3.39
N ASN A 18 -15.15 -7.00 2.74
CA ASN A 18 -14.94 -8.43 2.91
C ASN A 18 -13.55 -8.92 2.44
N MET A 19 -12.60 -8.00 2.21
CA MET A 19 -11.24 -8.35 1.87
C MET A 19 -10.50 -8.85 3.11
N LYS A 20 -10.13 -10.13 3.12
CA LYS A 20 -9.43 -10.77 4.23
C LYS A 20 -8.05 -11.25 3.78
N PHE A 21 -7.09 -11.24 4.68
CA PHE A 21 -5.87 -12.00 4.46
C PHE A 21 -6.21 -13.49 4.32
N THR A 22 -5.63 -14.15 3.33
CA THR A 22 -5.86 -15.59 3.07
C THR A 22 -5.42 -16.49 4.22
N LYS A 23 -4.47 -16.01 5.03
CA LYS A 23 -3.96 -16.68 6.24
C LYS A 23 -3.89 -15.69 7.39
N SER A 24 -4.01 -16.17 8.61
CA SER A 24 -3.81 -15.36 9.81
C SER A 24 -2.42 -14.77 9.84
N LEU A 25 -2.33 -13.48 10.14
CA LEU A 25 -1.07 -12.79 10.29
C LEU A 25 -0.40 -13.16 11.62
N ILE A 26 0.92 -13.25 11.57
CA ILE A 26 1.75 -13.57 12.73
C ILE A 26 2.23 -12.25 13.34
N LYS A 27 1.92 -12.07 14.61
CA LYS A 27 2.32 -10.90 15.38
C LYS A 27 3.76 -11.03 15.85
N GLY A 28 4.52 -9.93 15.77
CA GLY A 28 5.90 -9.84 16.24
C GLY A 28 6.26 -8.43 16.70
N LYS A 29 7.51 -8.25 17.09
CA LYS A 29 8.10 -6.96 17.44
C LYS A 29 9.24 -6.64 16.48
N LEU A 30 9.20 -5.45 15.88
CA LEU A 30 10.26 -4.97 15.01
C LEU A 30 11.56 -4.80 15.83
N ILE A 31 12.67 -5.30 15.32
CA ILE A 31 14.01 -5.05 15.86
C ILE A 31 14.64 -3.93 15.03
N ARG A 32 14.71 -4.12 13.72
CA ARG A 32 15.26 -3.14 12.79
C ARG A 32 14.82 -3.41 11.36
N ARG A 33 14.86 -2.37 10.52
CA ARG A 33 14.76 -2.46 9.06
C ARG A 33 16.11 -2.08 8.44
N TYR A 34 16.55 -2.81 7.44
CA TYR A 34 17.84 -2.54 6.77
C TYR A 34 17.81 -2.91 5.29
N LYS A 35 18.75 -2.37 4.52
CA LYS A 35 18.87 -2.58 3.07
C LYS A 35 17.53 -2.40 2.31
N ARG A 36 16.63 -1.57 2.82
CA ARG A 36 15.27 -1.28 2.31
C ARG A 36 14.30 -2.47 2.26
N PHE A 37 14.80 -3.70 2.14
CA PHE A 37 13.99 -4.90 1.86
C PHE A 37 13.89 -5.88 3.03
N PHE A 38 14.64 -5.68 4.08
CA PHE A 38 14.71 -6.62 5.21
C PHE A 38 14.22 -5.98 6.49
N ALA A 39 13.46 -6.76 7.26
CA ALA A 39 13.06 -6.41 8.62
C ALA A 39 13.36 -7.59 9.54
N ASP A 40 14.19 -7.38 10.55
CA ASP A 40 14.39 -8.35 11.64
C ASP A 40 13.26 -8.18 12.65
N VAL A 41 12.57 -9.26 12.94
CA VAL A 41 11.37 -9.28 13.78
C VAL A 41 11.48 -10.38 14.82
N LYS A 42 11.19 -10.06 16.07
CA LYS A 42 11.08 -11.01 17.16
C LYS A 42 9.66 -11.59 17.20
N ILE A 43 9.55 -12.89 16.96
CA ILE A 43 8.31 -13.67 17.14
C ILE A 43 8.51 -14.60 18.33
N ASN A 44 7.80 -14.36 19.41
CA ASN A 44 8.03 -15.08 20.68
C ASN A 44 9.51 -14.99 21.10
N LYS A 45 10.20 -16.15 21.15
CA LYS A 45 11.62 -16.25 21.53
C LYS A 45 12.59 -16.29 20.35
N LYS A 46 12.09 -16.23 19.09
CA LYS A 46 12.90 -16.35 17.87
C LYS A 46 12.98 -15.04 17.12
N ILE A 47 14.11 -14.77 16.49
CA ILE A 47 14.30 -13.67 15.55
C ILE A 47 14.21 -14.25 14.15
N VAL A 48 13.41 -13.62 13.31
CA VAL A 48 13.25 -13.96 11.89
C VAL A 48 13.51 -12.73 11.04
N THR A 49 14.05 -12.94 9.84
CA THR A 49 14.13 -11.88 8.85
C THR A 49 12.94 -11.97 7.91
N ALA A 50 12.15 -10.90 7.83
CA ALA A 50 11.03 -10.77 6.93
C ALA A 50 11.41 -9.90 5.71
N HIS A 51 10.80 -10.19 4.55
CA HIS A 51 10.84 -9.29 3.41
C HIS A 51 9.95 -8.07 3.70
N CYS A 52 10.49 -6.88 3.52
CA CYS A 52 9.76 -5.61 3.57
C CYS A 52 9.51 -5.13 2.13
N PRO A 53 8.30 -5.22 1.60
CA PRO A 53 8.01 -4.89 0.20
C PRO A 53 7.91 -3.39 -0.06
N ASN A 54 8.12 -2.54 0.94
CA ASN A 54 8.14 -1.10 0.83
C ASN A 54 9.58 -0.59 0.78
N THR A 55 9.97 0.06 -0.32
CA THR A 55 11.32 0.63 -0.50
C THR A 55 11.44 2.08 -0.04
N GLY A 56 10.36 2.73 0.34
CA GLY A 56 10.31 4.09 0.85
C GLY A 56 11.02 4.25 2.19
N SER A 57 11.09 5.46 2.68
CA SER A 57 11.78 5.78 3.95
C SER A 57 11.06 5.16 5.14
N MET A 58 9.72 5.04 5.08
CA MET A 58 8.85 4.58 6.16
C MET A 58 9.11 5.32 7.49
N LYS A 59 9.48 6.59 7.38
CA LYS A 59 9.83 7.44 8.52
C LYS A 59 8.65 7.55 9.49
N GLY A 60 8.92 7.40 10.79
CA GLY A 60 7.91 7.36 11.84
C GLY A 60 7.25 5.98 12.06
N LEU A 61 7.56 4.98 11.21
CA LEU A 61 6.99 3.63 11.34
C LEU A 61 8.00 2.58 11.83
N ILE A 62 9.30 2.76 11.52
CA ILE A 62 10.33 1.73 11.70
C ILE A 62 11.08 1.83 13.03
N GLU A 63 10.39 2.23 14.09
CA GLU A 63 10.96 2.29 15.43
C GLU A 63 11.09 0.88 16.02
N GLU A 64 12.21 0.64 16.70
CA GLU A 64 12.43 -0.62 17.41
C GLU A 64 11.33 -0.85 18.48
N GLY A 65 10.86 -2.09 18.59
CA GLY A 65 9.79 -2.46 19.51
C GLY A 65 8.38 -2.27 18.95
N ASN A 66 8.20 -1.60 17.81
CA ASN A 66 6.88 -1.50 17.18
C ASN A 66 6.30 -2.88 16.91
N GLU A 67 5.00 -3.01 17.17
CA GLU A 67 4.25 -4.21 16.86
C GLU A 67 4.09 -4.35 15.36
N VAL A 68 4.38 -5.53 14.83
CA VAL A 68 4.28 -5.81 13.40
C VAL A 68 3.51 -7.08 13.12
N TYR A 69 2.93 -7.15 11.94
CA TYR A 69 2.17 -8.30 11.48
C TYR A 69 2.76 -8.82 10.19
N LEU A 70 3.05 -10.11 10.17
CA LEU A 70 3.73 -10.80 9.08
C LEU A 70 2.81 -11.84 8.46
N HIS A 71 2.87 -12.01 7.15
CA HIS A 71 2.39 -13.24 6.54
C HIS A 71 3.52 -14.27 6.48
N LYS A 72 3.16 -15.55 6.61
CA LYS A 72 4.09 -16.65 6.38
C LYS A 72 3.90 -17.20 4.98
N ASN A 73 4.99 -17.32 4.24
CA ASN A 73 5.02 -17.93 2.91
C ASN A 73 5.53 -19.36 3.03
N ASP A 74 4.76 -20.31 2.54
CA ASP A 74 5.08 -21.73 2.59
C ASP A 74 5.82 -22.24 1.37
N ASP A 75 6.04 -21.39 0.34
CA ASP A 75 6.82 -21.74 -0.84
C ASP A 75 8.26 -22.13 -0.45
N PRO A 76 8.70 -23.39 -0.69
CA PRO A 76 10.02 -23.86 -0.31
C PRO A 76 11.15 -23.12 -1.03
N LYS A 77 10.89 -22.57 -2.22
CA LYS A 77 11.88 -21.83 -3.02
C LYS A 77 12.20 -20.43 -2.46
N ARG A 78 11.33 -19.88 -1.62
CA ARG A 78 11.57 -18.55 -1.01
C ARG A 78 12.60 -18.61 0.11
N LYS A 79 13.64 -17.78 -0.03
CA LYS A 79 14.68 -17.60 1.02
C LYS A 79 14.10 -16.98 2.29
N LEU A 80 13.24 -15.97 2.14
CA LEU A 80 12.54 -15.32 3.26
C LEU A 80 11.13 -15.90 3.39
N LYS A 81 10.87 -16.57 4.51
CA LYS A 81 9.58 -17.22 4.79
C LYS A 81 8.52 -16.25 5.31
N TYR A 82 8.89 -15.03 5.65
CA TYR A 82 7.99 -14.03 6.21
C TYR A 82 7.99 -12.77 5.36
N GLY A 83 6.83 -12.13 5.22
CA GLY A 83 6.65 -10.82 4.62
C GLY A 83 5.97 -9.87 5.57
N LEU A 84 6.46 -8.64 5.63
CA LEU A 84 5.92 -7.57 6.48
C LEU A 84 4.68 -6.97 5.82
N GLU A 85 3.53 -7.05 6.50
CA GLU A 85 2.25 -6.55 6.00
C GLU A 85 1.84 -5.24 6.67
N ILE A 86 1.90 -5.21 8.00
CA ILE A 86 1.37 -4.11 8.79
C ILE A 86 2.37 -3.76 9.90
N ILE A 87 2.49 -2.48 10.19
CA ILE A 87 3.18 -1.95 11.37
C ILE A 87 2.17 -1.19 12.22
N LYS A 88 2.20 -1.39 13.53
CA LYS A 88 1.45 -0.59 14.48
C LYS A 88 2.34 0.49 15.05
N ALA A 89 2.11 1.71 14.64
CA ALA A 89 2.80 2.91 15.12
C ALA A 89 1.79 3.86 15.77
N ASN A 90 2.12 4.43 16.92
CA ASN A 90 1.26 5.36 17.66
C ASN A 90 -0.19 4.84 17.84
N LYS A 91 -0.36 3.56 18.17
CA LYS A 91 -1.65 2.85 18.32
C LYS A 91 -2.45 2.69 17.01
N LYS A 92 -1.97 3.18 15.86
CA LYS A 92 -2.61 3.03 14.55
C LYS A 92 -1.95 1.89 13.77
N LEU A 93 -2.75 1.14 13.00
CA LEU A 93 -2.25 0.09 12.10
C LEU A 93 -1.99 0.71 10.73
N VAL A 94 -0.80 0.51 10.20
CA VAL A 94 -0.39 1.03 8.88
C VAL A 94 0.01 -0.12 7.99
N GLY A 95 -0.68 -0.27 6.86
CA GLY A 95 -0.32 -1.23 5.82
C GLY A 95 0.95 -0.79 5.10
N VAL A 96 1.97 -1.65 5.11
CA VAL A 96 3.27 -1.33 4.51
C VAL A 96 3.60 -2.17 3.29
N ASN A 97 2.78 -3.18 2.98
CA ASN A 97 2.95 -3.97 1.77
C ASN A 97 2.39 -3.23 0.55
N THR A 98 3.28 -2.55 -0.19
CA THR A 98 2.91 -1.77 -1.38
C THR A 98 2.26 -2.61 -2.48
N HIS A 99 2.53 -3.92 -2.54
CA HIS A 99 1.89 -4.81 -3.53
C HIS A 99 0.40 -5.06 -3.28
N LEU A 100 -0.11 -4.70 -2.09
CA LEU A 100 -1.52 -4.82 -1.79
C LEU A 100 -2.32 -3.57 -2.15
N ALA A 101 -1.69 -2.41 -2.33
CA ALA A 101 -2.37 -1.14 -2.55
C ALA A 101 -3.34 -1.22 -3.75
N ASN A 102 -2.85 -1.63 -4.92
CA ASN A 102 -3.68 -1.76 -6.12
C ASN A 102 -4.79 -2.83 -5.96
N LYS A 103 -4.52 -3.93 -5.24
CA LYS A 103 -5.54 -4.95 -4.98
C LYS A 103 -6.67 -4.43 -4.09
N ILE A 104 -6.32 -3.62 -3.07
CA ILE A 104 -7.30 -3.00 -2.17
C ILE A 104 -8.16 -2.00 -2.93
N VAL A 105 -7.53 -1.16 -3.76
CA VAL A 105 -8.25 -0.18 -4.59
C VAL A 105 -9.14 -0.90 -5.61
N ASN A 106 -8.64 -1.92 -6.31
CA ASN A 106 -9.43 -2.70 -7.25
C ASN A 106 -10.68 -3.29 -6.58
N HIS A 107 -10.50 -3.92 -5.42
CA HIS A 107 -11.63 -4.44 -4.65
C HIS A 107 -12.63 -3.33 -4.27
N GLY A 108 -12.13 -2.16 -3.88
CA GLY A 108 -12.97 -1.00 -3.58
C GLY A 108 -13.76 -0.50 -4.79
N LEU A 109 -13.14 -0.48 -5.96
CA LEU A 109 -13.80 -0.09 -7.22
C LEU A 109 -14.88 -1.09 -7.63
N GLU A 110 -14.56 -2.38 -7.67
CA GLU A 110 -15.49 -3.46 -8.04
C GLU A 110 -16.72 -3.54 -7.12
N ASN A 111 -16.57 -3.16 -5.85
CA ASN A 111 -17.64 -3.21 -4.87
C ASN A 111 -18.27 -1.83 -4.58
N ASN A 112 -18.00 -0.82 -5.40
CA ASN A 112 -18.54 0.55 -5.26
C ASN A 112 -18.31 1.20 -3.87
N LEU A 113 -17.16 0.89 -3.24
CA LEU A 113 -16.83 1.38 -1.90
C LEU A 113 -16.14 2.75 -1.91
N ILE A 114 -15.71 3.22 -3.09
CA ILE A 114 -15.09 4.53 -3.28
C ILE A 114 -16.16 5.47 -3.83
N SER A 115 -16.65 6.37 -2.97
CA SER A 115 -17.83 7.20 -3.23
C SER A 115 -17.77 7.99 -4.54
N GLU A 116 -16.60 8.55 -4.87
CA GLU A 116 -16.37 9.38 -6.06
C GLU A 116 -16.36 8.55 -7.34
N LEU A 117 -15.95 7.29 -7.23
CA LEU A 117 -15.74 6.37 -8.37
C LEU A 117 -16.78 5.27 -8.49
N LYS A 118 -17.78 5.28 -7.60
CA LYS A 118 -18.86 4.28 -7.66
C LYS A 118 -19.65 4.33 -8.96
N ASN A 119 -20.20 3.20 -9.35
CA ASN A 119 -21.03 3.05 -10.56
C ASN A 119 -20.27 3.42 -11.84
N SER A 120 -18.98 3.08 -11.93
CA SER A 120 -18.24 3.15 -13.17
C SER A 120 -18.72 2.06 -14.14
N ASP A 121 -18.87 2.43 -15.42
CA ASP A 121 -19.36 1.52 -16.48
C ASP A 121 -18.32 0.43 -16.78
N THR A 122 -17.04 0.83 -16.77
CA THR A 122 -15.90 -0.09 -16.94
C THR A 122 -14.77 0.23 -15.97
N ILE A 123 -14.01 -0.79 -15.59
CA ILE A 123 -12.80 -0.70 -14.77
C ILE A 123 -11.71 -1.51 -15.48
N LYS A 124 -10.62 -0.85 -15.90
CA LYS A 124 -9.45 -1.48 -16.52
C LYS A 124 -8.22 -1.19 -15.67
N SER A 125 -7.44 -2.22 -15.32
CA SER A 125 -6.20 -2.09 -14.57
C SER A 125 -4.98 -2.02 -15.49
N GLU A 126 -3.90 -1.38 -15.03
CA GLU A 126 -2.59 -1.36 -15.67
C GLU A 126 -2.64 -0.83 -17.13
N VAL A 127 -3.29 0.31 -17.34
CA VAL A 127 -3.58 0.87 -18.67
C VAL A 127 -2.46 1.80 -19.14
N PHE A 128 -1.91 1.54 -20.32
CA PHE A 128 -0.95 2.44 -20.94
C PHE A 128 -1.63 3.71 -21.42
N PHE A 129 -1.12 4.85 -20.97
CA PHE A 129 -1.49 6.16 -21.44
C PHE A 129 -0.66 6.54 -22.68
N ASP A 130 0.64 6.25 -22.60
CA ASP A 130 1.60 6.39 -23.68
C ASP A 130 2.60 5.23 -23.69
N LYS A 131 3.69 5.32 -24.48
CA LYS A 131 4.72 4.27 -24.57
C LYS A 131 5.49 4.04 -23.27
N GLU A 132 5.51 5.02 -22.37
CA GLU A 132 6.35 5.02 -21.16
C GLU A 132 5.54 5.08 -19.86
N THR A 133 4.29 5.57 -19.92
CA THR A 133 3.45 5.79 -18.75
C THR A 133 2.28 4.83 -18.73
N ARG A 134 2.14 4.16 -17.60
CA ARG A 134 1.03 3.25 -17.34
C ARG A 134 0.36 3.65 -16.03
N PHE A 135 -0.93 3.93 -16.08
CA PHE A 135 -1.75 4.21 -14.90
C PHE A 135 -2.28 2.92 -14.27
N ASP A 136 -2.47 2.96 -12.96
CA ASP A 136 -2.95 1.81 -12.22
C ASP A 136 -4.35 1.39 -12.65
N PHE A 137 -5.26 2.38 -12.89
CA PHE A 137 -6.60 2.11 -13.41
C PHE A 137 -7.07 3.18 -14.40
N LEU A 138 -7.93 2.75 -15.32
CA LEU A 138 -8.78 3.59 -16.15
C LEU A 138 -10.23 3.16 -15.92
N LEU A 139 -11.06 4.10 -15.51
CA LEU A 139 -12.50 3.92 -15.40
C LEU A 139 -13.20 4.72 -16.50
N GLU A 140 -14.34 4.19 -16.95
CA GLU A 140 -15.28 4.92 -17.78
C GLU A 140 -16.57 5.11 -16.99
N LYS A 141 -17.09 6.33 -16.97
CA LYS A 141 -18.31 6.68 -16.26
C LYS A 141 -19.01 7.83 -16.99
N ASN A 142 -20.27 7.66 -17.38
CA ASN A 142 -21.04 8.67 -18.10
C ASN A 142 -20.30 9.21 -19.34
N ASN A 143 -19.70 8.35 -20.16
CA ASN A 143 -18.84 8.68 -21.31
C ASN A 143 -17.59 9.51 -20.99
N GLN A 144 -17.19 9.59 -19.73
CA GLN A 144 -15.96 10.25 -19.31
C GLN A 144 -14.92 9.21 -18.91
N LYS A 145 -13.65 9.47 -19.24
CA LYS A 145 -12.50 8.67 -18.82
C LYS A 145 -11.91 9.24 -17.53
N ILE A 146 -11.64 8.37 -16.56
CA ILE A 146 -11.04 8.72 -15.27
C ILE A 146 -9.78 7.88 -15.09
N PHE A 147 -8.62 8.52 -15.16
CA PHE A 147 -7.35 7.86 -14.83
C PHE A 147 -7.12 7.90 -13.33
N VAL A 148 -6.69 6.77 -12.77
CA VAL A 148 -6.43 6.61 -11.34
C VAL A 148 -5.02 6.12 -11.13
N GLU A 149 -4.27 6.83 -10.30
CA GLU A 149 -2.94 6.47 -9.84
C GLU A 149 -2.98 6.19 -8.32
N VAL A 150 -2.57 5.00 -7.91
CA VAL A 150 -2.61 4.56 -6.52
C VAL A 150 -1.27 4.83 -5.84
N LYS A 151 -1.32 5.44 -4.66
CA LYS A 151 -0.13 5.69 -3.84
C LYS A 151 -0.30 5.06 -2.46
N ASN A 152 0.68 4.28 -2.04
CA ASN A 152 0.74 3.76 -0.68
C ASN A 152 1.39 4.80 0.23
N VAL A 153 0.59 5.42 1.09
CA VAL A 153 1.04 6.52 1.95
C VAL A 153 1.56 5.98 3.27
N THR A 154 2.86 6.11 3.52
CA THR A 154 3.54 5.53 4.69
C THR A 154 4.43 6.50 5.45
N LEU A 155 4.40 7.80 5.11
CA LEU A 155 5.06 8.82 5.90
C LEU A 155 4.13 9.22 7.05
N PHE A 156 4.66 9.16 8.27
CA PHE A 156 3.91 9.42 9.49
C PHE A 156 4.75 10.26 10.44
N ARG A 157 4.72 11.59 10.26
CA ARG A 157 5.53 12.53 11.04
C ARG A 157 4.80 13.04 12.28
N ASP A 158 3.52 13.24 12.17
CA ASP A 158 2.66 13.58 13.29
C ASP A 158 1.61 12.49 13.56
N LYS A 159 0.84 12.64 14.65
CA LYS A 159 -0.09 11.60 15.10
C LYS A 159 -1.40 11.54 14.30
N GLU A 160 -1.64 12.47 13.39
CA GLU A 160 -2.95 12.65 12.75
C GLU A 160 -2.89 12.62 11.23
N THR A 161 -1.76 13.01 10.62
CA THR A 161 -1.65 13.19 9.17
C THR A 161 -0.80 12.11 8.52
N ALA A 162 -1.34 11.48 7.48
CA ALA A 162 -0.58 10.66 6.58
C ALA A 162 -0.07 11.50 5.41
N GLU A 163 1.17 11.33 5.07
CA GLU A 163 1.84 12.18 4.10
C GLU A 163 2.46 11.35 2.96
N PHE A 164 2.51 11.96 1.80
CA PHE A 164 3.17 11.47 0.59
C PHE A 164 3.77 12.66 -0.18
N PRO A 165 4.92 12.49 -0.84
CA PRO A 165 5.79 11.32 -0.83
C PRO A 165 6.67 11.21 0.42
N ASP A 166 7.04 10.00 0.80
CA ASP A 166 8.02 9.76 1.87
C ASP A 166 9.47 9.90 1.39
N ALA A 167 9.67 9.95 0.07
CA ALA A 167 10.94 10.25 -0.61
C ALA A 167 10.66 10.86 -1.99
N ILE A 168 11.44 11.87 -2.36
CA ILE A 168 11.38 12.45 -3.71
C ILE A 168 11.97 11.45 -4.70
N THR A 169 11.22 11.11 -5.75
CA THR A 169 11.67 10.24 -6.83
C THR A 169 11.33 10.84 -8.19
N SER A 170 12.27 10.73 -9.15
CA SER A 170 12.04 11.17 -10.54
C SER A 170 10.80 10.50 -11.16
N ARG A 171 10.59 9.20 -10.86
CA ARG A 171 9.41 8.47 -11.32
C ARG A 171 8.12 9.05 -10.74
N GLY A 172 8.09 9.41 -9.46
CA GLY A 172 6.92 10.03 -8.82
C GLY A 172 6.56 11.36 -9.46
N SER A 173 7.56 12.21 -9.70
CA SER A 173 7.38 13.51 -10.39
C SER A 173 6.87 13.32 -11.82
N LYS A 174 7.44 12.37 -12.59
CA LYS A 174 6.98 12.06 -13.95
C LYS A 174 5.52 11.64 -13.97
N HIS A 175 5.08 10.73 -13.08
CA HIS A 175 3.68 10.30 -13.02
C HIS A 175 2.72 11.45 -12.72
N LEU A 176 3.10 12.40 -11.85
CA LEU A 176 2.27 13.56 -11.56
C LEU A 176 2.16 14.48 -12.77
N LEU A 177 3.25 14.73 -13.47
CA LEU A 177 3.25 15.55 -14.71
C LEU A 177 2.37 14.89 -15.79
N THR A 178 2.53 13.60 -16.01
CA THR A 178 1.70 12.88 -17.00
C THR A 178 0.21 12.88 -16.62
N LEU A 179 -0.14 12.89 -15.33
CA LEU A 179 -1.54 13.08 -14.91
C LEU A 179 -2.07 14.47 -15.27
N ILE A 180 -1.21 15.50 -15.20
CA ILE A 180 -1.57 16.86 -15.63
C ILE A 180 -1.78 16.89 -17.16
N ASP A 181 -0.90 16.25 -17.92
CA ASP A 181 -1.00 16.18 -19.39
C ASP A 181 -2.23 15.38 -19.87
N ALA A 182 -2.78 14.49 -19.03
CA ALA A 182 -3.97 13.70 -19.32
C ALA A 182 -5.29 14.46 -19.10
N ILE A 183 -5.21 15.70 -18.59
CA ILE A 183 -6.35 16.60 -18.35
C ILE A 183 -6.59 17.48 -19.59
#